data_853d581a76dd9138e40b6da325ae6afc
#
_entry.id   853d581a76dd9138e40b6da325ae6afc
#
_cell.length_a   1.000
_cell.length_b   1.000
_cell.length_c   1.000
_cell.angle_alpha   90.00
_cell.angle_beta   90.00
_cell.angle_gamma   90.00
#
_symmetry.space_group_name_H-M   'P 1'
#
loop_
_entity.id
_entity.type
_entity.pdbx_description
1 polymer ?
#
loop_
_entity_poly.entity_id
_entity_poly.type
_entity_poly.pdbx_seq_one_letter_code
_entity_poly.pdbx_strand_id
1 'polypeptide(L)'
;MDDVTITPEPLCASDQIAERGRAWVWDVLEYGRPARAFALRFDGAVRAYMNRCVHVPTEMDWQEGEFLDMDKRWILCSIHGATYEPADGRCVAGPCGRGRLTVLSVQEQDGQIGRASCRERVWRYV
;
A
#
# COMPACT_ATOMS: atom_id res chain seq x y z
N MET A 1 15.95 7.68 21.23
CA MET A 1 15.82 7.30 20.98
C MET A 1 15.59 6.82 20.62
N ASP A 2 15.58 6.67 20.32
CA ASP A 2 15.33 6.08 19.86
C ASP A 2 15.19 5.81 19.14
N ASP A 3 15.01 5.71 19.03
CA ASP A 3 14.82 5.55 18.27
C ASP A 3 15.11 5.24 17.35
N VAL A 4 15.28 5.22 17.75
CA VAL A 4 16.00 5.17 16.54
C VAL A 4 16.03 3.85 15.84
N THR A 5 16.13 2.83 16.51
CA THR A 5 15.97 1.50 15.95
C THR A 5 14.51 1.29 15.64
N ILE A 6 14.24 0.98 14.39
CA ILE A 6 12.87 0.76 13.96
C ILE A 6 12.60 -0.73 13.98
N THR A 7 11.71 -1.12 14.85
CA THR A 7 11.29 -2.51 14.92
C THR A 7 9.99 -2.64 14.13
N PRO A 8 9.98 -3.40 13.05
CA PRO A 8 8.74 -3.54 12.27
C PRO A 8 7.66 -4.17 13.12
N GLU A 9 6.46 -3.61 13.03
CA GLU A 9 5.31 -4.22 13.68
C GLU A 9 4.79 -5.34 12.80
N PRO A 10 4.43 -6.48 13.38
CA PRO A 10 3.93 -7.60 12.59
C PRO A 10 2.67 -7.21 11.84
N LEU A 11 2.60 -7.55 10.58
CA LEU A 11 1.44 -7.30 9.76
C LEU A 11 0.75 -8.62 9.42
N CYS A 12 1.49 -9.54 8.82
CA CYS A 12 0.96 -10.87 8.48
C CYS A 12 2.11 -11.78 8.10
N ALA A 13 1.80 -13.07 7.96
CA ALA A 13 2.77 -14.02 7.43
C ALA A 13 2.99 -13.77 5.95
N SER A 14 4.17 -14.10 5.47
CA SER A 14 4.54 -13.87 4.07
C SER A 14 3.59 -14.53 3.09
N ASP A 15 3.10 -15.72 3.42
CA ASP A 15 2.25 -16.46 2.49
C ASP A 15 0.82 -15.93 2.44
N GLN A 16 0.50 -14.93 3.25
CA GLN A 16 -0.82 -14.30 3.20
C GLN A 16 -0.95 -13.31 2.05
N ILE A 17 0.16 -12.96 1.41
CA ILE A 17 0.13 -12.03 0.28
C ILE A 17 0.73 -12.73 -0.92
N ALA A 18 -0.14 -13.27 -1.77
CA ALA A 18 0.27 -14.03 -2.93
C ALA A 18 0.73 -13.10 -4.05
N GLU A 19 1.59 -13.60 -4.92
CA GLU A 19 2.07 -12.85 -6.07
C GLU A 19 0.88 -12.43 -6.94
N ARG A 20 0.74 -11.12 -7.11
CA ARG A 20 -0.32 -10.50 -7.91
C ARG A 20 -1.71 -10.95 -7.48
N GLY A 21 -1.83 -11.27 -6.19
CA GLY A 21 -3.09 -11.71 -5.64
C GLY A 21 -3.77 -10.60 -4.87
N ARG A 22 -4.66 -11.02 -4.00
CA ARG A 22 -5.42 -10.08 -3.18
C ARG A 22 -4.48 -9.37 -2.21
N ALA A 23 -4.67 -8.07 -2.05
CA ALA A 23 -3.85 -7.28 -1.15
C ALA A 23 -4.27 -7.50 0.30
N TRP A 24 -3.32 -7.32 1.19
CA TRP A 24 -3.59 -7.27 2.62
C TRP A 24 -3.94 -5.84 2.97
N VAL A 25 -5.10 -5.62 3.57
CA VAL A 25 -5.62 -4.29 3.88
C VAL A 25 -5.66 -4.13 5.39
N TRP A 26 -5.22 -2.97 5.88
CA TRP A 26 -5.27 -2.72 7.32
C TRP A 26 -5.54 -1.24 7.59
N ASP A 27 -5.99 -0.98 8.81
CA ASP A 27 -6.30 0.37 9.25
C ASP A 27 -5.07 1.07 9.77
N VAL A 28 -4.96 2.35 9.48
CA VAL A 28 -3.89 3.20 9.98
C VAL A 28 -4.49 4.50 10.47
N LEU A 29 -3.69 5.29 11.16
CA LEU A 29 -4.02 6.67 11.46
C LEU A 29 -3.02 7.55 10.73
N GLU A 30 -3.55 8.49 9.97
CA GLU A 30 -2.73 9.45 9.25
C GLU A 30 -3.07 10.82 9.81
N TYR A 31 -2.10 11.45 10.45
CA TYR A 31 -2.31 12.73 11.12
C TYR A 31 -3.51 12.68 12.07
N GLY A 32 -3.63 11.56 12.77
CA GLY A 32 -4.69 11.37 13.75
C GLY A 32 -6.04 10.97 13.17
N ARG A 33 -6.14 10.79 11.87
CA ARG A 33 -7.40 10.45 11.22
C ARG A 33 -7.37 9.03 10.70
N PRO A 34 -8.49 8.31 10.82
CA PRO A 34 -8.54 6.94 10.29
C PRO A 34 -8.33 6.91 8.78
N ALA A 35 -7.56 5.94 8.33
CA ALA A 35 -7.31 5.72 6.92
C ALA A 35 -7.02 4.24 6.71
N ARG A 36 -6.92 3.82 5.46
CA ARG A 36 -6.65 2.43 5.13
C ARG A 36 -5.36 2.36 4.30
N ALA A 37 -4.66 1.27 4.48
CA ALA A 37 -3.46 0.98 3.73
C ALA A 37 -3.57 -0.41 3.12
N PHE A 38 -2.76 -0.69 2.12
CA PHE A 38 -2.75 -2.01 1.53
C PHE A 38 -1.33 -2.41 1.15
N ALA A 39 -1.10 -3.72 1.13
CA ALA A 39 0.16 -4.30 0.69
C ALA A 39 -0.15 -5.41 -0.31
N LEU A 40 0.64 -5.46 -1.36
CA LEU A 40 0.50 -6.50 -2.36
C LEU A 40 1.88 -6.99 -2.76
N ARG A 41 1.92 -8.17 -3.38
CA ARG A 41 3.18 -8.72 -3.88
C ARG A 41 3.19 -8.61 -5.38
N PHE A 42 4.26 -7.99 -5.89
CA PHE A 42 4.40 -7.80 -7.32
C PHE A 42 5.86 -8.06 -7.69
N ASP A 43 6.08 -8.98 -8.62
CA ASP A 43 7.41 -9.38 -9.06
C ASP A 43 8.28 -9.81 -7.88
N GLY A 44 7.68 -10.56 -6.97
CA GLY A 44 8.39 -11.15 -5.85
C GLY A 44 8.58 -10.23 -4.64
N ALA A 45 8.24 -8.96 -4.74
CA ALA A 45 8.45 -8.02 -3.65
C ALA A 45 7.12 -7.49 -3.12
N VAL A 46 7.05 -7.32 -1.82
CA VAL A 46 5.86 -6.75 -1.19
C VAL A 46 5.97 -5.23 -1.23
N ARG A 47 4.90 -4.59 -1.68
CA ARG A 47 4.82 -3.14 -1.77
C ARG A 47 3.58 -2.68 -1.02
N ALA A 48 3.69 -1.55 -0.34
CA ALA A 48 2.57 -1.05 0.45
C ALA A 48 2.33 0.42 0.17
N TYR A 49 1.07 0.79 0.16
CA TYR A 49 0.64 2.16 -0.15
C TYR A 49 -0.58 2.51 0.67
N MET A 50 -0.79 3.81 0.83
CA MET A 50 -2.07 4.29 1.34
C MET A 50 -3.16 4.03 0.31
N ASN A 51 -4.32 3.60 0.78
CA ASN A 51 -5.46 3.34 -0.09
C ASN A 51 -6.21 4.64 -0.33
N ARG A 52 -5.63 5.46 -1.19
CA ARG A 52 -6.19 6.76 -1.49
C ARG A 52 -5.80 7.16 -2.89
N CYS A 53 -6.78 7.31 -3.77
CA CYS A 53 -6.54 7.70 -5.14
C CYS A 53 -6.01 9.13 -5.18
N VAL A 54 -5.00 9.37 -6.00
CA VAL A 54 -4.42 10.70 -6.11
C VAL A 54 -5.40 11.67 -6.79
N HIS A 55 -6.20 11.15 -7.71
CA HIS A 55 -7.17 11.97 -8.44
C HIS A 55 -8.23 12.54 -7.51
N VAL A 56 -8.86 11.65 -6.75
CA VAL A 56 -9.87 12.01 -5.75
C VAL A 56 -9.55 11.19 -4.52
N PRO A 57 -9.45 11.79 -3.33
CA PRO A 57 -9.03 11.05 -2.14
C PRO A 57 -10.10 10.09 -1.66
N THR A 58 -10.23 8.98 -2.36
CA THR A 58 -11.18 7.92 -2.06
C THR A 58 -10.45 6.58 -2.11
N GLU A 59 -11.01 5.59 -1.44
CA GLU A 59 -10.46 4.25 -1.51
C GLU A 59 -10.64 3.71 -2.91
N MET A 60 -9.64 2.95 -3.36
CA MET A 60 -9.56 2.54 -4.75
C MET A 60 -10.18 1.18 -5.02
N ASP A 61 -10.28 0.34 -4.01
CA ASP A 61 -10.72 -1.03 -4.19
C ASP A 61 -12.25 -1.14 -4.06
N TRP A 62 -12.90 -1.40 -5.18
CA TRP A 62 -14.34 -1.65 -5.17
C TRP A 62 -14.66 -2.85 -4.28
N GLN A 63 -13.85 -3.90 -4.38
CA GLN A 63 -13.92 -5.04 -3.49
C GLN A 63 -12.65 -5.04 -2.64
N GLU A 64 -12.80 -5.22 -1.36
CA GLU A 64 -11.69 -5.12 -0.44
C GLU A 64 -10.53 -6.01 -0.86
N GLY A 65 -9.36 -5.41 -1.01
CA GLY A 65 -8.14 -6.12 -1.38
C GLY A 65 -7.94 -6.32 -2.87
N GLU A 66 -8.90 -5.94 -3.72
CA GLU A 66 -8.78 -6.13 -5.16
C GLU A 66 -8.32 -4.84 -5.81
N PHE A 67 -7.01 -4.71 -5.96
CA PHE A 67 -6.40 -3.49 -6.49
C PHE A 67 -5.86 -3.61 -7.90
N LEU A 68 -5.64 -4.84 -8.39
CA LEU A 68 -5.01 -5.02 -9.69
C LEU A 68 -6.06 -5.12 -10.79
N ASP A 69 -5.67 -4.69 -11.99
CA ASP A 69 -6.55 -4.79 -13.13
C ASP A 69 -6.71 -6.26 -13.57
N MET A 70 -7.45 -6.47 -14.65
CA MET A 70 -7.75 -7.83 -15.07
C MET A 70 -6.50 -8.61 -15.47
N ASP A 71 -5.48 -7.91 -15.94
CA ASP A 71 -4.23 -8.56 -16.34
C ASP A 71 -3.28 -8.73 -15.17
N LYS A 72 -3.66 -8.28 -13.98
CA LYS A 72 -2.82 -8.35 -12.80
C LYS A 72 -1.49 -7.62 -12.99
N ARG A 73 -1.51 -6.57 -13.78
CA ARG A 73 -0.28 -5.83 -14.11
C ARG A 73 -0.23 -4.47 -13.44
N TRP A 74 -1.37 -3.79 -13.32
CA TRP A 74 -1.40 -2.40 -12.84
C TRP A 74 -2.31 -2.28 -11.64
N ILE A 75 -1.97 -1.37 -10.72
CA ILE A 75 -2.90 -0.96 -9.67
C ILE A 75 -3.92 -0.03 -10.32
N LEU A 76 -5.19 -0.33 -10.09
CA LEU A 76 -6.29 0.38 -10.73
C LEU A 76 -7.22 0.95 -9.67
N CYS A 77 -7.52 2.24 -9.78
CA CYS A 77 -8.60 2.83 -9.00
C CYS A 77 -9.92 2.47 -9.68
N SER A 78 -10.73 1.67 -9.02
CA SER A 78 -11.97 1.16 -9.61
C SER A 78 -13.01 2.24 -9.81
N ILE A 79 -12.79 3.42 -9.25
CA ILE A 79 -13.78 4.50 -9.31
C ILE A 79 -13.66 5.30 -10.59
N HIS A 80 -12.44 5.74 -10.95
CA HIS A 80 -12.25 6.62 -12.09
C HIS A 80 -11.19 6.13 -13.08
N GLY A 81 -10.62 4.95 -12.87
CA GLY A 81 -9.67 4.38 -13.82
C GLY A 81 -8.25 4.88 -13.71
N ALA A 82 -7.91 5.63 -12.66
CA ALA A 82 -6.52 6.01 -12.45
C ALA A 82 -5.68 4.74 -12.28
N THR A 83 -4.54 4.69 -12.95
CA THR A 83 -3.74 3.47 -13.05
C THR A 83 -2.32 3.76 -12.60
N TYR A 84 -1.78 2.89 -11.75
CA TYR A 84 -0.50 3.12 -11.11
C TYR A 84 0.43 1.93 -11.30
N GLU A 85 1.73 2.22 -11.38
CA GLU A 85 2.75 1.18 -11.43
C GLU A 85 2.88 0.53 -10.06
N PRO A 86 2.70 -0.79 -9.94
CA PRO A 86 2.79 -1.44 -8.62
C PRO A 86 4.16 -1.33 -7.97
N ALA A 87 5.23 -1.20 -8.77
CA ALA A 87 6.58 -1.19 -8.22
C ALA A 87 6.88 0.09 -7.44
N ASP A 88 6.31 1.22 -7.84
CA ASP A 88 6.64 2.49 -7.20
C ASP A 88 5.45 3.41 -6.96
N GLY A 89 4.26 3.02 -7.39
CA GLY A 89 3.06 3.82 -7.13
C GLY A 89 2.86 5.00 -8.07
N ARG A 90 3.68 5.13 -9.09
CA ARG A 90 3.60 6.24 -10.03
C ARG A 90 2.37 6.11 -10.92
N CYS A 91 1.67 7.22 -11.15
CA CYS A 91 0.56 7.24 -12.10
C CYS A 91 1.09 6.99 -13.51
N VAL A 92 0.45 6.05 -14.22
CA VAL A 92 0.84 5.76 -15.60
C VAL A 92 -0.29 6.04 -16.58
N ALA A 93 -1.52 6.16 -16.11
CA ALA A 93 -2.64 6.42 -17.00
C ALA A 93 -3.84 6.90 -16.19
N GLY A 94 -4.76 7.55 -16.86
CA GLY A 94 -6.00 8.02 -16.24
C GLY A 94 -5.81 9.37 -15.59
N PRO A 95 -6.78 9.79 -14.75
CA PRO A 95 -6.82 11.17 -14.26
C PRO A 95 -5.85 11.49 -13.13
N CYS A 96 -4.96 10.61 -12.77
CA CYS A 96 -4.01 10.87 -11.69
C CYS A 96 -2.84 11.78 -12.10
N GLY A 97 -2.69 12.04 -13.39
CA GLY A 97 -1.69 12.98 -13.89
C GLY A 97 -0.26 12.56 -13.54
N ARG A 98 0.46 13.42 -12.85
CA ARG A 98 1.83 13.15 -12.43
C ARG A 98 1.89 12.67 -10.99
N GLY A 99 0.76 12.32 -10.43
CA GLY A 99 0.71 11.93 -9.05
C GLY A 99 1.29 10.55 -8.80
N ARG A 100 1.35 10.21 -7.54
CA ARG A 100 1.92 8.94 -7.11
C ARG A 100 1.26 8.57 -5.80
N LEU A 101 1.02 7.29 -5.62
CA LEU A 101 0.49 6.78 -4.37
C LEU A 101 1.49 7.03 -3.24
N THR A 102 0.99 7.25 -2.04
CA THR A 102 1.85 7.42 -0.87
C THR A 102 2.42 6.06 -0.47
N VAL A 103 3.74 5.96 -0.50
CA VAL A 103 4.45 4.71 -0.21
C VAL A 103 4.55 4.52 1.30
N LEU A 104 4.33 3.30 1.75
CA LEU A 104 4.55 2.91 3.13
C LEU A 104 5.68 1.88 3.18
N SER A 105 6.47 1.94 4.24
CA SER A 105 7.57 1.01 4.41
C SER A 105 7.08 -0.31 4.96
N VAL A 106 7.43 -1.39 4.27
CA VAL A 106 7.20 -2.74 4.78
C VAL A 106 8.48 -3.53 4.61
N GLN A 107 8.64 -4.54 5.44
CA GLN A 107 9.77 -5.45 5.37
C GLN A 107 9.26 -6.88 5.36
N GLU A 108 9.88 -7.70 4.56
CA GLU A 108 9.60 -9.13 4.57
C GLU A 108 10.85 -9.85 5.01
N GLN A 109 10.74 -10.60 6.10
CA GLN A 109 11.90 -11.23 6.69
C GLN A 109 11.46 -12.47 7.46
N ASP A 110 12.13 -13.59 7.23
CA ASP A 110 11.90 -14.83 7.98
C ASP A 110 10.44 -15.28 7.93
N GLY A 111 9.82 -15.15 6.77
CA GLY A 111 8.44 -15.61 6.57
C GLY A 111 7.39 -14.69 7.14
N GLN A 112 7.77 -13.48 7.53
CA GLN A 112 6.85 -12.49 8.11
C GLN A 112 6.96 -11.18 7.37
N ILE A 113 5.85 -10.48 7.29
CA ILE A 113 5.80 -9.12 6.75
C ILE A 113 5.47 -8.20 7.89
N GLY A 114 6.29 -7.15 8.04
CA GLY A 114 6.07 -6.15 9.06
C GLY A 114 6.06 -4.77 8.45
N ARG A 115 5.44 -3.84 9.17
CA ARG A 115 5.44 -2.44 8.78
C ARG A 115 6.37 -1.67 9.71
N ALA A 116 6.91 -0.56 9.21
CA ALA A 116 7.76 0.28 10.02
C ALA A 116 6.92 0.96 11.09
N SER A 117 7.56 1.24 12.22
CA SER A 117 6.93 1.99 13.29
C SER A 117 6.60 3.39 12.79
N CYS A 118 5.44 3.90 13.18
CA CYS A 118 5.00 5.22 12.75
C CYS A 118 5.86 6.35 13.27
N ARG A 119 6.60 6.12 14.32
CA ARG A 119 7.26 7.20 15.02
C ARG A 119 8.36 7.87 14.23
N GLU A 120 8.91 7.22 13.25
CA GLU A 120 10.02 7.79 12.50
C GLU A 120 9.57 8.42 11.20
N ARG A 121 8.30 8.50 10.96
CA ARG A 121 7.81 8.94 9.67
C ARG A 121 6.86 10.09 9.78
N VAL A 122 6.80 10.84 8.70
CA VAL A 122 5.82 11.91 8.58
C VAL A 122 4.42 11.37 8.38
N TRP A 123 4.28 10.11 8.10
CA TRP A 123 2.96 9.52 7.88
C TRP A 123 2.06 9.63 9.08
N ARG A 124 2.61 9.54 10.26
CA ARG A 124 1.87 9.75 11.49
C ARG A 124 0.72 8.80 11.72
N TYR A 125 0.82 7.62 11.20
CA TYR A 125 -0.14 6.61 11.57
C TYR A 125 0.45 5.73 12.65
N VAL A 126 -0.39 5.15 13.44
CA VAL A 126 0.08 4.35 14.57
C VAL A 126 -0.45 2.96 14.48
#